data_413e86d32cde97c2ce55d4b665d54113
#
_entry.id   413e86d32cde97c2ce55d4b665d54113
#
_cell.length_a   1.000
_cell.length_b   1.000
_cell.length_c   1.000
_cell.angle_alpha   90.00
_cell.angle_beta   90.00
_cell.angle_gamma   90.00
#
_symmetry.space_group_name_H-M   'P 1'
#
loop_
_entity.id
_entity.type
_entity.pdbx_description
1 polymer ?
#
loop_
_entity_poly.entity_id
_entity_poly.type
_entity_poly.pdbx_seq_one_letter_code
_entity_poly.pdbx_strand_id
1 'polypeptide(L)'
;MSNLLNSDFSVSECFSDKGKLAQAIPGFKARKPQLDMASAVAAAIKDKAQLVVEAGTGTGKTFAYLAPALLANKKVIVSTGTKALQEQLYHRDLPLVKKAIRPRMKTALLKGRSNYLCLYRLEVNGQHPPFDDDEFLSDLSEIRRWKSETDDGDIGELTRVQENSRVLPFVTSTLDNCLSKDCPNIADCHVVNARKRALEADLVVVNHHLFFADMALKDTGFGELIPDTDVIIFDEAHQIPDIASEYFGEHFSSRQVFELCKDIQAEYQSQLRDVPQLNKAAMNLEKNILDMRLAFAVDPERGNWRDKHQQPQVQEHIGYVKKALEFTYEVCKLVVSRTESIDNCFERLVQLKGKFDKVNQIHETGFSYWFDTTKRHFSLHLTPLSIADKFGGFVDESDSSWIFTSATVSVDEEFSHYTSQLGIEEARTKILGSPFNYKQQALFCVPRYFPEPNDKAAVVALAEMTKELVIASKGRAFVL
;
A
#
# COMPACT_ATOMS: atom_id res chain seq x y z
N MET A 1 -5.55 42.87 18.45
CA MET A 1 -6.99 42.58 18.65
C MET A 1 -7.21 41.13 18.24
N SER A 2 -7.11 40.29 19.22
CA SER A 2 -7.31 38.85 19.17
C SER A 2 -8.82 38.57 19.26
N ASN A 3 -9.41 38.04 18.24
CA ASN A 3 -10.70 37.38 18.28
C ASN A 3 -10.42 35.95 17.74
N LEU A 4 -10.01 34.99 18.58
CA LEU A 4 -10.89 34.10 19.33
C LEU A 4 -12.06 33.62 18.48
N LEU A 5 -11.80 32.74 17.53
CA LEU A 5 -12.78 31.82 17.06
C LEU A 5 -12.83 30.67 18.07
N ASN A 6 -13.56 30.86 19.16
CA ASN A 6 -14.11 29.79 19.97
C ASN A 6 -15.09 29.01 19.12
N SER A 7 -14.63 28.00 18.45
CA SER A 7 -15.47 26.94 17.90
C SER A 7 -15.43 25.73 18.82
N ASP A 8 -15.88 25.91 20.05
CA ASP A 8 -16.35 24.81 20.90
C ASP A 8 -17.68 24.28 20.35
N PHE A 9 -17.73 23.92 19.08
CA PHE A 9 -18.71 22.99 18.60
C PHE A 9 -18.38 21.64 19.18
N SER A 10 -19.15 21.24 20.19
CA SER A 10 -18.90 19.95 20.80
C SER A 10 -19.20 18.86 19.77
N VAL A 11 -18.40 17.79 19.78
CA VAL A 11 -18.63 16.61 18.95
C VAL A 11 -20.07 16.13 19.09
N SER A 12 -20.64 16.23 20.30
CA SER A 12 -22.04 15.87 20.60
C SER A 12 -23.05 16.67 19.80
N GLU A 13 -22.83 17.95 19.57
CA GLU A 13 -23.70 18.77 18.73
C GLU A 13 -23.67 18.33 17.26
N CYS A 14 -22.50 17.97 16.73
CA CYS A 14 -22.38 17.49 15.36
C CYS A 14 -23.16 16.18 15.12
N PHE A 15 -23.18 15.28 16.11
CA PHE A 15 -23.85 13.99 16.02
C PHE A 15 -25.29 13.98 16.57
N SER A 16 -25.85 15.12 16.94
CA SER A 16 -27.25 15.20 17.36
C SER A 16 -28.21 15.07 16.18
N ASP A 17 -29.47 14.73 16.44
CA ASP A 17 -30.53 14.60 15.42
C ASP A 17 -30.79 15.93 14.64
N LYS A 18 -30.41 17.05 15.21
CA LYS A 18 -30.44 18.39 14.58
C LYS A 18 -29.03 18.93 14.29
N GLY A 19 -28.01 18.09 14.45
CA GLY A 19 -26.62 18.48 14.28
C GLY A 19 -26.22 18.70 12.82
N LYS A 20 -25.01 19.20 12.64
CA LYS A 20 -24.47 19.50 11.31
C LYS A 20 -24.48 18.31 10.37
N LEU A 21 -24.18 17.10 10.88
CA LEU A 21 -24.20 15.88 10.08
C LEU A 21 -25.61 15.52 9.64
N ALA A 22 -26.61 15.61 10.56
CA ALA A 22 -28.00 15.32 10.23
C ALA A 22 -28.58 16.32 9.22
N GLN A 23 -28.14 17.57 9.25
CA GLN A 23 -28.55 18.60 8.28
C GLN A 23 -27.94 18.38 6.88
N ALA A 24 -26.72 17.85 6.82
CA ALA A 24 -25.98 17.71 5.56
C ALA A 24 -26.16 16.34 4.90
N ILE A 25 -26.49 15.31 5.65
CA ILE A 25 -26.55 13.92 5.19
C ILE A 25 -28.00 13.41 5.31
N PRO A 26 -28.71 13.21 4.18
CA PRO A 26 -30.07 12.69 4.20
C PRO A 26 -30.14 11.31 4.88
N GLY A 27 -31.06 11.16 5.83
CA GLY A 27 -31.24 9.92 6.56
C GLY A 27 -30.19 9.61 7.65
N PHE A 28 -29.32 10.55 7.96
CA PHE A 28 -28.39 10.42 9.08
C PHE A 28 -29.14 10.23 10.40
N LYS A 29 -28.77 9.20 11.14
CA LYS A 29 -29.25 8.94 12.50
C LYS A 29 -28.04 8.75 13.40
N ALA A 30 -27.94 9.57 14.42
CA ALA A 30 -26.89 9.43 15.43
C ALA A 30 -27.01 8.07 16.15
N ARG A 31 -25.89 7.41 16.35
CA ARG A 31 -25.79 6.16 17.09
C ARG A 31 -24.86 6.34 18.27
N LYS A 32 -25.25 5.81 19.43
CA LYS A 32 -24.45 5.96 20.64
C LYS A 32 -22.98 5.49 20.46
N PRO A 33 -22.68 4.29 19.89
CA PRO A 33 -21.31 3.87 19.65
C PRO A 33 -20.53 4.83 18.76
N GLN A 34 -21.18 5.44 17.77
CA GLN A 34 -20.57 6.42 16.87
C GLN A 34 -20.19 7.71 17.61
N LEU A 35 -21.06 8.22 18.46
CA LEU A 35 -20.79 9.37 19.31
C LEU A 35 -19.67 9.08 20.34
N ASP A 36 -19.73 7.91 20.97
CA ASP A 36 -18.73 7.47 21.95
C ASP A 36 -17.34 7.36 21.31
N MET A 37 -17.25 6.88 20.07
CA MET A 37 -16.02 6.87 19.29
C MET A 37 -15.54 8.29 18.96
N ALA A 38 -16.42 9.11 18.43
CA ALA A 38 -16.06 10.49 18.05
C ALA A 38 -15.58 11.31 19.25
N SER A 39 -16.17 11.10 20.43
CA SER A 39 -15.72 11.74 21.67
C SER A 39 -14.35 11.25 22.12
N ALA A 40 -14.06 9.94 21.98
CA ALA A 40 -12.75 9.39 22.30
C ALA A 40 -11.64 9.92 21.35
N VAL A 41 -11.96 9.99 20.06
CA VAL A 41 -11.06 10.56 19.03
C VAL A 41 -10.79 12.04 19.31
N ALA A 42 -11.81 12.82 19.64
CA ALA A 42 -11.64 14.25 19.97
C ALA A 42 -10.74 14.45 21.21
N ALA A 43 -10.93 13.61 22.24
CA ALA A 43 -10.09 13.65 23.44
C ALA A 43 -8.63 13.29 23.11
N ALA A 44 -8.40 12.24 22.31
CA ALA A 44 -7.06 11.84 21.90
C ALA A 44 -6.36 12.96 21.08
N ILE A 45 -7.08 13.61 20.16
CA ILE A 45 -6.54 14.73 19.36
C ILE A 45 -6.19 15.93 20.24
N LYS A 46 -7.03 16.23 21.23
CA LYS A 46 -6.78 17.32 22.18
C LYS A 46 -5.53 17.09 23.02
N ASP A 47 -5.38 15.86 23.50
CA ASP A 47 -4.32 15.47 24.44
C ASP A 47 -3.04 15.00 23.73
N LYS A 48 -3.00 15.00 22.40
CA LYS A 48 -1.91 14.44 21.59
C LYS A 48 -1.59 12.99 21.97
N ALA A 49 -2.63 12.19 22.17
CA ALA A 49 -2.50 10.83 22.69
C ALA A 49 -2.64 9.79 21.56
N GLN A 50 -2.15 8.59 21.87
CA GLN A 50 -2.39 7.38 21.11
C GLN A 50 -3.76 6.80 21.52
N LEU A 51 -4.56 6.32 20.54
CA LEU A 51 -5.88 5.74 20.79
C LEU A 51 -6.12 4.54 19.87
N VAL A 52 -6.45 3.39 20.44
CA VAL A 52 -6.87 2.21 19.71
C VAL A 52 -8.37 1.98 19.95
N VAL A 53 -9.17 1.96 18.88
CA VAL A 53 -10.62 1.77 18.98
C VAL A 53 -11.06 0.55 18.17
N GLU A 54 -11.69 -0.39 18.85
CA GLU A 54 -12.47 -1.45 18.20
C GLU A 54 -13.93 -1.04 18.06
N ALA A 55 -14.39 -1.00 16.82
CA ALA A 55 -15.78 -0.68 16.50
C ALA A 55 -16.26 -1.57 15.36
N GLY A 56 -17.21 -2.44 15.63
CA GLY A 56 -17.75 -3.38 14.66
C GLY A 56 -18.21 -2.72 13.36
N THR A 57 -18.36 -3.51 12.30
CA THR A 57 -18.86 -3.03 11.00
C THR A 57 -20.24 -2.37 11.16
N GLY A 58 -20.52 -1.33 10.36
CA GLY A 58 -21.79 -0.62 10.40
C GLY A 58 -21.99 0.36 11.57
N THR A 59 -21.03 0.53 12.47
CA THR A 59 -21.06 1.59 13.51
C THR A 59 -20.94 2.99 12.93
N GLY A 60 -20.44 3.15 11.72
CA GLY A 60 -20.15 4.45 11.10
C GLY A 60 -18.81 5.02 11.53
N LYS A 61 -17.77 4.17 11.67
CA LYS A 61 -16.40 4.53 12.04
C LYS A 61 -15.89 5.76 11.28
N THR A 62 -16.08 5.77 9.96
CA THR A 62 -15.56 6.83 9.09
C THR A 62 -16.02 8.22 9.54
N PHE A 63 -17.30 8.40 9.79
CA PHE A 63 -17.79 9.71 10.27
C PHE A 63 -17.34 9.99 11.71
N ALA A 64 -17.23 8.94 12.54
CA ALA A 64 -16.83 9.07 13.94
C ALA A 64 -15.39 9.55 14.11
N TYR A 65 -14.47 9.23 13.19
CA TYR A 65 -13.13 9.79 13.24
C TYR A 65 -12.94 11.06 12.39
N LEU A 66 -13.65 11.18 11.24
CA LEU A 66 -13.52 12.36 10.39
C LEU A 66 -14.08 13.62 11.06
N ALA A 67 -15.26 13.53 11.70
CA ALA A 67 -15.88 14.71 12.27
C ALA A 67 -15.00 15.40 13.33
N PRO A 68 -14.47 14.72 14.37
CA PRO A 68 -13.56 15.35 15.31
C PRO A 68 -12.24 15.81 14.69
N ALA A 69 -11.70 15.07 13.70
CA ALA A 69 -10.51 15.49 12.97
C ALA A 69 -10.71 16.81 12.22
N LEU A 70 -11.85 16.99 11.56
CA LEU A 70 -12.18 18.22 10.86
C LEU A 70 -12.47 19.39 11.83
N LEU A 71 -13.07 19.11 12.99
CA LEU A 71 -13.32 20.11 14.03
C LEU A 71 -12.04 20.61 14.69
N ALA A 72 -11.03 19.76 14.83
CA ALA A 72 -9.78 20.10 15.50
C ALA A 72 -8.98 21.21 14.78
N ASN A 73 -9.28 21.50 13.52
CA ASN A 73 -8.59 22.52 12.71
C ASN A 73 -7.07 22.30 12.62
N LYS A 74 -6.65 21.06 12.53
CA LYS A 74 -5.27 20.59 12.45
C LYS A 74 -4.99 19.96 11.11
N LYS A 75 -3.71 19.71 10.78
CA LYS A 75 -3.32 18.90 9.64
C LYS A 75 -3.54 17.42 9.94
N VAL A 76 -4.20 16.71 9.04
CA VAL A 76 -4.66 15.34 9.24
C VAL A 76 -4.20 14.43 8.11
N ILE A 77 -3.68 13.25 8.45
CA ILE A 77 -3.56 12.13 7.53
C ILE A 77 -4.60 11.09 7.91
N VAL A 78 -5.30 10.55 6.89
CA VAL A 78 -6.11 9.35 7.03
C VAL A 78 -5.54 8.28 6.13
N SER A 79 -5.09 7.19 6.74
CA SER A 79 -4.54 6.02 6.05
C SER A 79 -5.54 4.88 6.07
N THR A 80 -5.76 4.22 4.94
CA THR A 80 -6.71 3.10 4.78
C THR A 80 -6.03 1.84 4.26
N GLY A 81 -6.65 0.66 4.46
CA GLY A 81 -6.04 -0.61 4.11
C GLY A 81 -5.95 -0.89 2.61
N THR A 82 -6.93 -0.44 1.81
CA THR A 82 -7.01 -0.76 0.37
C THR A 82 -7.25 0.47 -0.50
N LYS A 83 -6.92 0.35 -1.80
CA LYS A 83 -7.21 1.40 -2.79
C LYS A 83 -8.71 1.69 -2.89
N ALA A 84 -9.56 0.66 -2.87
CA ALA A 84 -11.00 0.81 -2.95
C ALA A 84 -11.57 1.60 -1.74
N LEU A 85 -11.08 1.31 -0.52
CA LEU A 85 -11.45 2.07 0.68
C LEU A 85 -10.93 3.51 0.62
N GLN A 86 -9.74 3.72 0.08
CA GLN A 86 -9.15 5.05 -0.12
C GLN A 86 -10.02 5.90 -1.06
N GLU A 87 -10.46 5.33 -2.19
CA GLU A 87 -11.37 5.97 -3.14
C GLU A 87 -12.73 6.28 -2.51
N GLN A 88 -13.31 5.29 -1.83
CA GLN A 88 -14.59 5.46 -1.14
C GLN A 88 -14.51 6.59 -0.11
N LEU A 89 -13.48 6.59 0.71
CA LEU A 89 -13.28 7.62 1.73
C LEU A 89 -13.16 9.00 1.11
N TYR A 90 -12.33 9.15 0.08
CA TYR A 90 -12.02 10.45 -0.51
C TYR A 90 -13.17 11.02 -1.35
N HIS A 91 -13.78 10.21 -2.21
CA HIS A 91 -14.79 10.66 -3.16
C HIS A 91 -16.24 10.61 -2.63
N ARG A 92 -16.51 9.80 -1.61
CA ARG A 92 -17.86 9.63 -1.09
C ARG A 92 -18.02 10.16 0.34
N ASP A 93 -17.23 9.68 1.29
CA ASP A 93 -17.49 9.91 2.71
C ASP A 93 -16.93 11.27 3.17
N LEU A 94 -15.70 11.60 2.82
CA LEU A 94 -15.06 12.88 3.19
C LEU A 94 -15.81 14.11 2.67
N PRO A 95 -16.30 14.17 1.41
CA PRO A 95 -17.07 15.32 0.93
C PRO A 95 -18.33 15.62 1.73
N LEU A 96 -19.02 14.58 2.22
CA LEU A 96 -20.22 14.72 3.04
C LEU A 96 -19.90 15.39 4.39
N VAL A 97 -18.88 14.88 5.08
CA VAL A 97 -18.45 15.42 6.38
C VAL A 97 -17.83 16.82 6.22
N LYS A 98 -17.01 17.00 5.19
CA LYS A 98 -16.40 18.30 4.85
C LYS A 98 -17.46 19.37 4.61
N LYS A 99 -18.49 19.06 3.82
CA LYS A 99 -19.62 19.99 3.55
C LYS A 99 -20.34 20.40 4.84
N ALA A 100 -20.51 19.46 5.76
CA ALA A 100 -21.19 19.70 7.04
C ALA A 100 -20.39 20.56 8.02
N ILE A 101 -19.06 20.31 8.11
CA ILE A 101 -18.23 20.84 9.21
C ILE A 101 -17.30 21.95 8.74
N ARG A 102 -16.56 21.72 7.66
CA ARG A 102 -15.49 22.62 7.18
C ARG A 102 -15.43 22.69 5.65
N PRO A 103 -16.39 23.36 4.98
CA PRO A 103 -16.53 23.33 3.51
C PRO A 103 -15.32 23.84 2.73
N ARG A 104 -14.55 24.76 3.33
CA ARG A 104 -13.37 25.38 2.69
C ARG A 104 -12.06 24.62 2.94
N MET A 105 -12.09 23.51 3.66
CA MET A 105 -10.90 22.68 3.94
C MET A 105 -10.29 22.18 2.63
N LYS A 106 -8.98 22.30 2.49
CA LYS A 106 -8.25 21.71 1.37
C LYS A 106 -8.02 20.22 1.65
N THR A 107 -8.37 19.37 0.71
CA THR A 107 -8.22 17.91 0.84
C THR A 107 -7.47 17.35 -0.37
N ALA A 108 -6.63 16.36 -0.16
CA ALA A 108 -5.89 15.69 -1.22
C ALA A 108 -5.96 14.17 -1.08
N LEU A 109 -5.99 13.49 -2.22
CA LEU A 109 -5.77 12.06 -2.35
C LEU A 109 -4.35 11.86 -2.85
N LEU A 110 -3.55 11.08 -2.13
CA LEU A 110 -2.19 10.75 -2.54
C LEU A 110 -2.04 9.24 -2.65
N LYS A 111 -1.68 8.78 -3.83
CA LYS A 111 -1.43 7.38 -4.15
C LYS A 111 0.06 7.13 -4.39
N GLY A 112 0.47 5.88 -4.36
CA GLY A 112 1.81 5.49 -4.78
C GLY A 112 2.03 5.80 -6.28
N ARG A 113 3.27 6.09 -6.66
CA ARG A 113 3.63 6.53 -8.02
C ARG A 113 3.20 5.58 -9.15
N SER A 114 3.10 4.29 -8.89
CA SER A 114 2.59 3.29 -9.84
C SER A 114 1.10 3.43 -10.16
N ASN A 115 0.38 4.34 -9.50
CA ASN A 115 -1.01 4.66 -9.77
C ASN A 115 -1.17 5.93 -10.62
N TYR A 116 -0.08 6.53 -11.07
CA TYR A 116 -0.12 7.72 -11.93
C TYR A 116 0.56 7.45 -13.26
N LEU A 117 0.02 8.07 -14.31
CA LEU A 117 0.63 8.08 -15.63
C LEU A 117 2.01 8.74 -15.56
N CYS A 118 3.04 8.06 -16.05
CA CYS A 118 4.37 8.60 -16.21
C CYS A 118 4.59 9.06 -17.66
N LEU A 119 4.66 10.36 -17.86
CA LEU A 119 4.80 10.95 -19.19
C LEU A 119 6.08 10.51 -19.89
N TYR A 120 7.19 10.45 -19.18
CA TYR A 120 8.46 9.97 -19.69
C TYR A 120 8.38 8.52 -20.18
N ARG A 121 7.83 7.62 -19.37
CA ARG A 121 7.71 6.21 -19.75
C ARG A 121 6.71 5.99 -20.89
N LEU A 122 5.62 6.78 -20.94
CA LEU A 122 4.69 6.76 -22.05
C LEU A 122 5.38 7.18 -23.36
N GLU A 123 6.27 8.16 -23.34
CA GLU A 123 7.01 8.60 -24.52
C GLU A 123 8.03 7.54 -24.96
N VAL A 124 8.88 7.06 -24.06
CA VAL A 124 9.93 6.07 -24.38
C VAL A 124 9.31 4.76 -24.90
N ASN A 125 8.37 4.19 -24.17
CA ASN A 125 7.74 2.93 -24.58
C ASN A 125 6.74 3.12 -25.74
N GLY A 126 6.35 4.35 -25.99
CA GLY A 126 5.53 4.68 -27.12
C GLY A 126 6.31 4.78 -28.43
N GLN A 127 7.59 5.16 -28.39
CA GLN A 127 8.47 5.17 -29.56
C GLN A 127 9.00 3.77 -29.89
N HIS A 128 9.26 2.97 -28.84
CA HIS A 128 9.77 1.60 -28.95
C HIS A 128 8.93 0.67 -28.06
N PRO A 129 7.73 0.24 -28.54
CA PRO A 129 6.88 -0.66 -27.77
C PRO A 129 7.61 -1.97 -27.46
N PRO A 130 7.56 -2.44 -26.20
CA PRO A 130 8.22 -3.69 -25.81
C PRO A 130 7.52 -4.94 -26.36
N PHE A 131 6.29 -4.80 -26.84
CA PHE A 131 5.48 -5.85 -27.46
C PHE A 131 4.79 -5.31 -28.72
N ASP A 132 4.69 -6.14 -29.73
CA ASP A 132 4.10 -5.85 -31.03
C ASP A 132 2.78 -6.62 -31.23
N ASP A 133 2.02 -6.81 -30.15
CA ASP A 133 0.69 -7.42 -30.19
C ASP A 133 -0.41 -6.35 -30.22
N ASP A 134 -1.51 -6.66 -30.94
CA ASP A 134 -2.61 -5.72 -31.18
C ASP A 134 -3.25 -5.20 -29.88
N GLU A 135 -3.34 -6.04 -28.85
CA GLU A 135 -3.94 -5.66 -27.55
C GLU A 135 -3.07 -4.61 -26.87
N PHE A 136 -1.74 -4.84 -26.78
CA PHE A 136 -0.82 -3.90 -26.16
C PHE A 136 -0.81 -2.55 -26.89
N LEU A 137 -0.76 -2.57 -28.22
CA LEU A 137 -0.73 -1.35 -29.06
C LEU A 137 -2.06 -0.58 -28.98
N SER A 138 -3.19 -1.29 -28.93
CA SER A 138 -4.51 -0.68 -28.71
C SER A 138 -4.59 0.03 -27.37
N ASP A 139 -4.21 -0.63 -26.29
CA ASP A 139 -4.22 -0.06 -24.93
C ASP A 139 -3.26 1.14 -24.82
N LEU A 140 -2.08 1.05 -25.43
CA LEU A 140 -1.11 2.14 -25.46
C LEU A 140 -1.66 3.36 -26.21
N SER A 141 -2.36 3.14 -27.33
CA SER A 141 -3.03 4.19 -28.09
C SER A 141 -4.14 4.88 -27.29
N GLU A 142 -4.93 4.09 -26.56
CA GLU A 142 -5.97 4.62 -25.68
C GLU A 142 -5.39 5.47 -24.54
N ILE A 143 -4.30 5.04 -23.91
CA ILE A 143 -3.62 5.81 -22.87
C ILE A 143 -3.05 7.12 -23.42
N ARG A 144 -2.52 7.11 -24.63
CA ARG A 144 -2.05 8.34 -25.30
C ARG A 144 -3.17 9.34 -25.54
N ARG A 145 -4.37 8.87 -25.89
CA ARG A 145 -5.54 9.74 -26.03
C ARG A 145 -5.97 10.27 -24.67
N TRP A 146 -6.10 9.39 -23.67
CA TRP A 146 -6.50 9.74 -22.31
C TRP A 146 -5.52 10.72 -21.62
N LYS A 147 -4.24 10.73 -21.98
CA LYS A 147 -3.25 11.73 -21.51
C LYS A 147 -3.75 13.17 -21.68
N SER A 148 -4.49 13.46 -22.75
CA SER A 148 -5.03 14.80 -23.01
C SER A 148 -6.36 15.08 -22.31
N GLU A 149 -6.99 14.07 -21.72
CA GLU A 149 -8.29 14.15 -21.05
C GLU A 149 -8.14 14.23 -19.53
N THR A 150 -7.04 13.69 -18.96
CA THR A 150 -6.81 13.65 -17.52
C THR A 150 -6.08 14.88 -17.01
N ASP A 151 -6.53 15.41 -15.87
CA ASP A 151 -5.87 16.52 -15.17
C ASP A 151 -4.79 16.05 -14.18
N ASP A 152 -4.99 14.89 -13.57
CA ASP A 152 -4.12 14.40 -12.49
C ASP A 152 -3.38 13.09 -12.82
N GLY A 153 -3.71 12.45 -13.93
CA GLY A 153 -3.05 11.24 -14.41
C GLY A 153 -3.30 10.01 -13.56
N ASP A 154 -4.37 9.97 -12.76
CA ASP A 154 -4.71 8.83 -11.92
C ASP A 154 -5.21 7.65 -12.77
N ILE A 155 -4.43 6.58 -12.82
CA ILE A 155 -4.75 5.36 -13.59
C ILE A 155 -6.10 4.74 -13.17
N GLY A 156 -6.55 4.97 -11.94
CA GLY A 156 -7.87 4.51 -11.48
C GLY A 156 -9.04 5.14 -12.23
N GLU A 157 -8.84 6.27 -12.91
CA GLU A 157 -9.85 6.94 -13.75
C GLU A 157 -9.86 6.43 -15.21
N LEU A 158 -8.87 5.62 -15.58
CA LEU A 158 -8.73 5.06 -16.93
C LEU A 158 -9.69 3.88 -17.14
N THR A 159 -10.94 4.17 -17.50
CA THR A 159 -12.01 3.16 -17.61
C THR A 159 -11.98 2.33 -18.88
N ARG A 160 -11.23 2.74 -19.92
CA ARG A 160 -11.20 2.11 -21.23
C ARG A 160 -10.10 1.06 -21.40
N VAL A 161 -9.19 0.97 -20.44
CA VAL A 161 -8.13 -0.04 -20.38
C VAL A 161 -8.37 -0.89 -19.12
N GLN A 162 -8.20 -2.20 -19.24
CA GLN A 162 -8.42 -3.10 -18.12
C GLN A 162 -7.38 -2.86 -17.01
N GLU A 163 -7.78 -2.98 -15.73
CA GLU A 163 -6.91 -2.78 -14.57
C GLU A 163 -5.69 -3.73 -14.55
N ASN A 164 -5.80 -4.89 -15.19
CA ASN A 164 -4.73 -5.89 -15.29
C ASN A 164 -3.99 -5.83 -16.63
N SER A 165 -4.19 -4.79 -17.45
CA SER A 165 -3.54 -4.65 -18.75
C SER A 165 -2.02 -4.68 -18.62
N ARG A 166 -1.39 -5.41 -19.53
CA ARG A 166 0.06 -5.55 -19.66
C ARG A 166 0.77 -4.23 -19.97
N VAL A 167 0.06 -3.22 -20.44
CA VAL A 167 0.64 -1.91 -20.77
C VAL A 167 0.92 -1.06 -19.55
N LEU A 168 0.13 -1.18 -18.46
CA LEU A 168 0.20 -0.31 -17.29
C LEU A 168 1.59 -0.24 -16.63
N PRO A 169 2.34 -1.35 -16.43
CA PRO A 169 3.71 -1.27 -15.91
C PRO A 169 4.69 -0.51 -16.79
N PHE A 170 4.38 -0.31 -18.07
CA PHE A 170 5.24 0.39 -19.05
C PHE A 170 4.93 1.90 -19.15
N VAL A 171 3.78 2.33 -18.66
CA VAL A 171 3.34 3.73 -18.67
C VAL A 171 3.23 4.34 -17.28
N THR A 172 3.53 3.58 -16.23
CA THR A 172 3.65 4.04 -14.85
C THR A 172 5.09 3.93 -14.38
N SER A 173 5.43 4.49 -13.23
CA SER A 173 6.77 4.39 -12.67
C SER A 173 6.78 3.74 -11.28
N THR A 174 7.93 3.16 -10.93
CA THR A 174 8.25 2.69 -9.59
C THR A 174 9.32 3.58 -8.97
N LEU A 175 9.67 3.33 -7.71
CA LEU A 175 10.81 4.03 -7.09
C LEU A 175 12.10 3.74 -7.87
N ASP A 176 12.25 2.50 -8.32
CA ASP A 176 13.47 2.00 -8.97
C ASP A 176 13.70 2.57 -10.37
N ASN A 177 12.65 2.91 -11.13
CA ASN A 177 12.76 3.34 -12.53
C ASN A 177 12.36 4.80 -12.79
N CYS A 178 12.17 5.60 -11.75
CA CYS A 178 11.87 7.02 -11.85
C CYS A 178 13.15 7.86 -11.86
N LEU A 179 13.32 8.72 -12.84
CA LEU A 179 14.47 9.63 -12.94
C LEU A 179 14.45 10.79 -11.94
N SER A 180 13.41 10.88 -11.12
CA SER A 180 13.27 11.89 -10.05
C SER A 180 13.52 13.32 -10.55
N LYS A 181 14.50 14.04 -10.01
CA LYS A 181 14.80 15.44 -10.34
C LYS A 181 15.32 15.62 -11.77
N ASP A 182 15.93 14.58 -12.32
CA ASP A 182 16.59 14.60 -13.63
C ASP A 182 15.63 14.21 -14.77
N CYS A 183 14.34 14.00 -14.44
CA CYS A 183 13.33 13.66 -15.42
C CYS A 183 12.98 14.83 -16.34
N PRO A 184 13.07 14.68 -17.69
CA PRO A 184 12.74 15.77 -18.63
C PRO A 184 11.26 16.23 -18.52
N ASN A 185 10.36 15.36 -18.04
CA ASN A 185 8.95 15.68 -17.86
C ASN A 185 8.60 16.07 -16.40
N ILE A 186 9.59 16.50 -15.60
CA ILE A 186 9.39 16.78 -14.16
C ILE A 186 8.37 17.90 -13.91
N ALA A 187 8.34 18.91 -14.79
CA ALA A 187 7.42 20.04 -14.64
C ALA A 187 5.94 19.65 -14.72
N ASP A 188 5.61 18.66 -15.57
CA ASP A 188 4.25 18.17 -15.79
C ASP A 188 3.99 16.82 -15.09
N CYS A 189 4.90 16.39 -14.23
CA CYS A 189 4.83 15.10 -13.58
C CYS A 189 3.62 14.99 -12.64
N HIS A 190 2.70 14.08 -12.93
CA HIS A 190 1.48 13.87 -12.12
C HIS A 190 1.79 13.50 -10.68
N VAL A 191 2.83 12.69 -10.42
CA VAL A 191 3.27 12.33 -9.05
C VAL A 191 3.74 13.57 -8.28
N VAL A 192 4.55 14.43 -8.91
CA VAL A 192 5.05 15.67 -8.29
C VAL A 192 3.89 16.62 -7.99
N ASN A 193 2.95 16.76 -8.92
CA ASN A 193 1.78 17.59 -8.74
C ASN A 193 0.84 17.06 -7.64
N ALA A 194 0.63 15.73 -7.57
CA ALA A 194 -0.14 15.11 -6.49
C ALA A 194 0.50 15.36 -5.11
N ARG A 195 1.83 15.25 -5.00
CA ARG A 195 2.57 15.57 -3.77
C ARG A 195 2.47 17.04 -3.37
N LYS A 196 2.58 17.96 -4.33
CA LYS A 196 2.37 19.39 -4.05
C LYS A 196 0.98 19.66 -3.49
N ARG A 197 -0.07 19.06 -4.10
CA ARG A 197 -1.43 19.16 -3.57
C ARG A 197 -1.55 18.59 -2.15
N ALA A 198 -0.89 17.48 -1.86
CA ALA A 198 -0.88 16.87 -0.53
C ALA A 198 -0.19 17.75 0.51
N LEU A 199 0.95 18.40 0.17
CA LEU A 199 1.65 19.33 1.06
C LEU A 199 0.81 20.56 1.41
N GLU A 200 -0.02 21.05 0.48
CA GLU A 200 -0.90 22.20 0.67
C GLU A 200 -2.24 21.83 1.34
N ALA A 201 -2.56 20.56 1.45
CA ALA A 201 -3.83 20.11 2.00
C ALA A 201 -3.86 20.19 3.53
N ASP A 202 -5.06 20.42 4.07
CA ASP A 202 -5.34 20.30 5.50
C ASP A 202 -5.61 18.85 5.91
N LEU A 203 -6.13 18.03 4.96
CA LEU A 203 -6.34 16.61 5.14
C LEU A 203 -5.90 15.82 3.90
N VAL A 204 -5.05 14.84 4.12
CA VAL A 204 -4.55 13.93 3.07
C VAL A 204 -5.05 12.52 3.32
N VAL A 205 -5.61 11.90 2.28
CA VAL A 205 -5.97 10.48 2.30
C VAL A 205 -4.90 9.68 1.58
N VAL A 206 -4.36 8.67 2.25
CA VAL A 206 -3.35 7.74 1.74
C VAL A 206 -3.77 6.29 1.97
N ASN A 207 -3.04 5.33 1.42
CA ASN A 207 -3.15 3.94 1.88
C ASN A 207 -1.98 3.58 2.82
N HIS A 208 -2.13 2.50 3.58
CA HIS A 208 -1.10 2.05 4.53
C HIS A 208 0.25 1.80 3.87
N HIS A 209 0.27 1.21 2.69
CA HIS A 209 1.51 0.95 1.96
C HIS A 209 2.28 2.23 1.63
N LEU A 210 1.59 3.30 1.22
CA LEU A 210 2.25 4.58 0.95
C LEU A 210 2.75 5.23 2.24
N PHE A 211 1.97 5.14 3.32
CA PHE A 211 2.35 5.66 4.63
C PHE A 211 3.64 5.00 5.14
N PHE A 212 3.72 3.68 5.11
CA PHE A 212 4.91 2.95 5.56
C PHE A 212 6.09 3.07 4.60
N ALA A 213 5.84 3.24 3.29
CA ALA A 213 6.90 3.58 2.34
C ALA A 213 7.55 4.94 2.66
N ASP A 214 6.76 5.94 3.05
CA ASP A 214 7.26 7.24 3.50
C ASP A 214 8.04 7.13 4.81
N MET A 215 7.51 6.42 5.78
CA MET A 215 8.16 6.18 7.06
C MET A 215 9.54 5.51 6.89
N ALA A 216 9.63 4.49 6.04
CA ALA A 216 10.90 3.83 5.73
C ALA A 216 11.90 4.75 5.01
N LEU A 217 11.45 5.69 4.19
CA LEU A 217 12.30 6.70 3.56
C LEU A 217 12.80 7.74 4.57
N LYS A 218 11.96 8.18 5.50
CA LYS A 218 12.34 9.10 6.58
C LYS A 218 13.42 8.49 7.49
N ASP A 219 13.34 7.20 7.78
CA ASP A 219 14.35 6.44 8.54
C ASP A 219 15.75 6.49 7.88
N THR A 220 15.79 6.54 6.56
CA THR A 220 17.05 6.66 5.79
C THR A 220 17.53 8.09 5.57
N GLY A 221 16.78 9.11 6.03
CA GLY A 221 17.09 10.53 5.83
C GLY A 221 16.79 11.06 4.42
N PHE A 222 16.13 10.28 3.57
CA PHE A 222 15.79 10.66 2.20
C PHE A 222 14.31 11.03 2.06
N GLY A 223 14.03 12.32 2.09
CA GLY A 223 12.83 12.94 1.54
C GLY A 223 11.50 12.58 2.21
N GLU A 224 10.57 13.50 2.13
CA GLU A 224 9.20 13.33 2.60
C GLU A 224 8.25 13.13 1.43
N LEU A 225 7.49 12.03 1.43
CA LEU A 225 6.39 11.82 0.49
C LEU A 225 5.09 12.41 1.04
N ILE A 226 4.95 12.39 2.36
CA ILE A 226 3.77 12.77 3.13
C ILE A 226 4.16 13.92 4.06
N PRO A 227 3.35 15.00 4.15
CA PRO A 227 3.66 16.15 5.00
C PRO A 227 3.62 15.79 6.49
N ASP A 228 4.36 16.51 7.30
CA ASP A 228 4.20 16.48 8.75
C ASP A 228 2.78 16.89 9.14
N THR A 229 2.21 16.17 10.10
CA THR A 229 0.81 16.32 10.47
C THR A 229 0.62 16.25 11.98
N ASP A 230 -0.46 16.88 12.46
CA ASP A 230 -0.82 16.86 13.88
C ASP A 230 -1.62 15.61 14.27
N VAL A 231 -2.31 14.98 13.28
CA VAL A 231 -3.23 13.86 13.53
C VAL A 231 -3.05 12.80 12.46
N ILE A 232 -2.80 11.58 12.87
CA ILE A 232 -2.68 10.42 12.00
C ILE A 232 -3.77 9.41 12.38
N ILE A 233 -4.59 9.03 11.41
CA ILE A 233 -5.70 8.11 11.60
C ILE A 233 -5.48 6.90 10.69
N PHE A 234 -5.45 5.71 11.27
CA PHE A 234 -5.41 4.45 10.55
C PHE A 234 -6.79 3.80 10.60
N ASP A 235 -7.43 3.67 9.45
CA ASP A 235 -8.66 2.90 9.28
C ASP A 235 -8.32 1.49 8.79
N GLU A 236 -9.02 0.47 9.28
CA GLU A 236 -8.69 -0.96 9.16
C GLU A 236 -7.28 -1.29 9.72
N ALA A 237 -7.03 -0.75 10.89
CA ALA A 237 -5.72 -0.77 11.57
C ALA A 237 -5.20 -2.19 11.89
N HIS A 238 -6.05 -3.23 11.84
CA HIS A 238 -5.63 -4.63 11.99
C HIS A 238 -4.60 -5.08 10.93
N GLN A 239 -4.50 -4.37 9.80
CA GLN A 239 -3.54 -4.67 8.73
C GLN A 239 -2.15 -4.08 8.98
N ILE A 240 -2.00 -3.17 9.94
CA ILE A 240 -0.76 -2.41 10.16
C ILE A 240 0.42 -3.31 10.51
N PRO A 241 0.32 -4.28 11.44
CA PRO A 241 1.46 -5.10 11.79
C PRO A 241 2.08 -5.82 10.59
N ASP A 242 1.25 -6.40 9.72
CA ASP A 242 1.72 -7.12 8.54
C ASP A 242 2.35 -6.18 7.52
N ILE A 243 1.65 -5.07 7.19
CA ILE A 243 2.14 -4.10 6.21
C ILE A 243 3.43 -3.43 6.68
N ALA A 244 3.49 -2.97 7.93
CA ALA A 244 4.69 -2.36 8.48
C ALA A 244 5.89 -3.32 8.46
N SER A 245 5.66 -4.60 8.76
CA SER A 245 6.69 -5.64 8.69
C SER A 245 7.29 -5.80 7.29
N GLU A 246 6.50 -5.62 6.23
CA GLU A 246 7.00 -5.64 4.86
C GLU A 246 7.97 -4.48 4.59
N TYR A 247 7.64 -3.27 5.07
CA TYR A 247 8.44 -2.07 4.82
C TYR A 247 9.68 -1.96 5.71
N PHE A 248 9.62 -2.47 6.93
CA PHE A 248 10.80 -2.54 7.81
C PHE A 248 11.68 -3.77 7.55
N GLY A 249 11.24 -4.64 6.66
CA GLY A 249 11.99 -5.77 6.15
C GLY A 249 12.80 -5.45 4.90
N GLU A 250 13.54 -6.44 4.46
CA GLU A 250 14.25 -6.41 3.18
C GLU A 250 13.68 -7.48 2.24
N HIS A 251 13.65 -7.17 0.97
CA HIS A 251 13.28 -8.17 -0.02
C HIS A 251 14.11 -8.06 -1.29
N PHE A 252 14.38 -9.20 -1.90
CA PHE A 252 14.99 -9.33 -3.21
C PHE A 252 13.99 -10.01 -4.15
N SER A 253 13.70 -9.40 -5.28
CA SER A 253 12.77 -9.94 -6.26
C SER A 253 13.43 -10.12 -7.64
N SER A 254 13.22 -11.29 -8.24
CA SER A 254 13.63 -11.56 -9.62
C SER A 254 13.04 -10.54 -10.61
N ARG A 255 11.85 -10.00 -10.34
CA ARG A 255 11.21 -8.98 -11.17
C ARG A 255 12.03 -7.70 -11.21
N GLN A 256 12.55 -7.23 -10.07
CA GLN A 256 13.40 -6.04 -10.00
C GLN A 256 14.67 -6.22 -10.85
N VAL A 257 15.25 -7.43 -10.83
CA VAL A 257 16.44 -7.74 -11.66
C VAL A 257 16.09 -7.73 -13.14
N PHE A 258 14.95 -8.29 -13.55
CA PHE A 258 14.52 -8.24 -14.95
C PHE A 258 14.29 -6.82 -15.45
N GLU A 259 13.67 -5.97 -14.63
CA GLU A 259 13.48 -4.55 -14.95
C GLU A 259 14.82 -3.84 -15.12
N LEU A 260 15.76 -4.07 -14.21
CA LEU A 260 17.12 -3.53 -14.31
C LEU A 260 17.84 -4.00 -15.59
N CYS A 261 17.78 -5.30 -15.91
CA CYS A 261 18.41 -5.85 -17.11
C CYS A 261 17.85 -5.21 -18.39
N LYS A 262 16.52 -4.99 -18.45
CA LYS A 262 15.87 -4.31 -19.58
C LYS A 262 16.34 -2.86 -19.72
N ASP A 263 16.43 -2.13 -18.61
CA ASP A 263 16.89 -0.74 -18.64
C ASP A 263 18.35 -0.65 -19.09
N ILE A 264 19.24 -1.54 -18.62
CA ILE A 264 20.63 -1.63 -19.09
C ILE A 264 20.69 -1.96 -20.59
N GLN A 265 19.87 -2.89 -21.07
CA GLN A 265 19.82 -3.24 -22.50
C GLN A 265 19.30 -2.09 -23.36
N ALA A 266 18.26 -1.36 -22.89
CA ALA A 266 17.75 -0.18 -23.57
C ALA A 266 18.81 0.92 -23.66
N GLU A 267 19.55 1.16 -22.59
CA GLU A 267 20.61 2.14 -22.56
C GLU A 267 21.80 1.75 -23.47
N TYR A 268 22.16 0.47 -23.50
CA TYR A 268 23.13 -0.05 -24.45
C TYR A 268 22.68 0.21 -25.90
N GLN A 269 21.43 -0.05 -26.23
CA GLN A 269 20.90 0.13 -27.60
C GLN A 269 20.81 1.60 -28.02
N SER A 270 20.54 2.50 -27.08
CA SER A 270 20.37 3.94 -27.37
C SER A 270 21.67 4.70 -27.41
N GLN A 271 22.51 4.59 -26.36
CA GLN A 271 23.63 5.50 -26.16
C GLN A 271 24.98 4.82 -25.91
N LEU A 272 25.03 3.54 -25.51
CA LEU A 272 26.24 2.86 -25.06
C LEU A 272 26.63 1.66 -25.94
N ARG A 273 26.36 1.71 -27.26
CA ARG A 273 26.66 0.61 -28.20
C ARG A 273 28.13 0.28 -28.31
N ASP A 274 29.02 1.21 -27.94
CA ASP A 274 30.48 1.04 -27.89
C ASP A 274 30.92 0.12 -26.75
N VAL A 275 30.03 -0.27 -25.81
CA VAL A 275 30.32 -1.16 -24.69
C VAL A 275 29.46 -2.44 -24.76
N PRO A 276 29.74 -3.39 -25.66
CA PRO A 276 28.93 -4.60 -25.86
C PRO A 276 28.86 -5.51 -24.62
N GLN A 277 29.79 -5.32 -23.66
CA GLN A 277 29.79 -6.01 -22.38
C GLN A 277 28.54 -5.70 -21.55
N LEU A 278 27.93 -4.51 -21.68
CA LEU A 278 26.68 -4.16 -20.98
C LEU A 278 25.55 -5.11 -21.33
N ASN A 279 25.32 -5.32 -22.63
CA ASN A 279 24.29 -6.23 -23.09
C ASN A 279 24.60 -7.67 -22.66
N LYS A 280 25.85 -8.10 -22.76
CA LYS A 280 26.27 -9.45 -22.33
C LYS A 280 26.07 -9.65 -20.83
N ALA A 281 26.38 -8.65 -20.00
CA ALA A 281 26.18 -8.70 -18.55
C ALA A 281 24.70 -8.79 -18.18
N ALA A 282 23.85 -7.95 -18.78
CA ALA A 282 22.40 -7.98 -18.56
C ALA A 282 21.80 -9.33 -18.95
N MET A 283 22.12 -9.85 -20.14
CA MET A 283 21.63 -11.15 -20.60
C MET A 283 22.11 -12.32 -19.70
N ASN A 284 23.37 -12.26 -19.23
CA ASN A 284 23.91 -13.27 -18.32
C ASN A 284 23.19 -13.23 -16.96
N LEU A 285 22.94 -12.03 -16.41
CA LEU A 285 22.24 -11.87 -15.16
C LEU A 285 20.79 -12.36 -15.29
N GLU A 286 20.09 -11.96 -16.33
CA GLU A 286 18.72 -12.41 -16.63
C GLU A 286 18.62 -13.94 -16.70
N LYS A 287 19.56 -14.59 -17.43
CA LYS A 287 19.61 -16.04 -17.54
C LYS A 287 19.77 -16.70 -16.15
N ASN A 288 20.73 -16.24 -15.34
CA ASN A 288 20.98 -16.85 -14.02
C ASN A 288 19.78 -16.68 -13.05
N ILE A 289 19.03 -15.59 -13.17
CA ILE A 289 17.78 -15.40 -12.42
C ILE A 289 16.70 -16.36 -12.88
N LEU A 290 16.57 -16.60 -14.19
CA LEU A 290 15.63 -17.59 -14.73
C LEU A 290 16.01 -19.00 -14.26
N ASP A 291 17.29 -19.36 -14.34
CA ASP A 291 17.79 -20.65 -13.89
C ASP A 291 17.55 -20.84 -12.39
N MET A 292 17.75 -19.81 -11.56
CA MET A 292 17.43 -19.85 -10.14
C MET A 292 15.92 -20.06 -9.88
N ARG A 293 15.02 -19.45 -10.71
CA ARG A 293 13.58 -19.71 -10.59
C ARG A 293 13.26 -21.20 -10.81
N LEU A 294 13.97 -21.91 -11.70
CA LEU A 294 13.78 -23.34 -11.95
C LEU A 294 14.24 -24.23 -10.80
N ALA A 295 15.05 -23.73 -9.87
CA ALA A 295 15.43 -24.46 -8.64
C ALA A 295 14.30 -24.53 -7.60
N PHE A 296 13.22 -23.76 -7.78
CA PHE A 296 12.00 -23.85 -7.00
C PHE A 296 11.00 -24.81 -7.67
N ALA A 297 9.90 -25.12 -6.97
CA ALA A 297 8.82 -25.91 -7.55
C ALA A 297 8.21 -25.22 -8.79
N VAL A 298 7.65 -26.03 -9.69
CA VAL A 298 6.99 -25.54 -10.91
C VAL A 298 5.75 -24.72 -10.57
N ASP A 299 4.94 -25.23 -9.63
CA ASP A 299 3.76 -24.52 -9.13
C ASP A 299 4.17 -23.40 -8.17
N PRO A 300 3.38 -22.32 -8.10
CA PRO A 300 3.60 -21.27 -7.12
C PRO A 300 3.63 -21.82 -5.70
N GLU A 301 4.68 -21.49 -4.97
CA GLU A 301 4.86 -21.93 -3.58
C GLU A 301 5.29 -20.75 -2.69
N ARG A 302 4.97 -20.86 -1.40
CA ARG A 302 5.49 -20.00 -0.33
C ARG A 302 6.06 -20.89 0.76
N GLY A 303 7.25 -20.56 1.27
CA GLY A 303 7.90 -21.40 2.25
C GLY A 303 9.02 -20.74 3.03
N ASN A 304 9.59 -21.50 3.94
CA ASN A 304 10.73 -21.08 4.75
C ASN A 304 12.00 -21.03 3.88
N TRP A 305 12.61 -19.85 3.80
CA TRP A 305 13.83 -19.67 3.02
C TRP A 305 15.04 -20.36 3.67
N ARG A 306 15.11 -20.47 4.99
CA ARG A 306 16.20 -21.17 5.69
C ARG A 306 16.32 -22.63 5.25
N ASP A 307 15.18 -23.32 5.10
CA ASP A 307 15.14 -24.72 4.69
C ASP A 307 15.45 -24.87 3.20
N LYS A 308 14.88 -24.01 2.36
CA LYS A 308 15.09 -24.02 0.91
C LYS A 308 16.54 -23.69 0.55
N HIS A 309 17.12 -22.69 1.23
CA HIS A 309 18.50 -22.26 1.05
C HIS A 309 19.53 -23.36 1.27
N GLN A 310 19.27 -24.34 2.15
CA GLN A 310 20.20 -25.45 2.41
C GLN A 310 20.25 -26.49 1.29
N GLN A 311 19.34 -26.47 0.33
CA GLN A 311 19.31 -27.41 -0.77
C GLN A 311 20.51 -27.19 -1.70
N PRO A 312 21.29 -28.23 -2.05
CA PRO A 312 22.52 -28.08 -2.85
C PRO A 312 22.29 -27.36 -4.19
N GLN A 313 21.19 -27.69 -4.87
CA GLN A 313 20.80 -27.06 -6.13
C GLN A 313 20.55 -25.56 -5.97
N VAL A 314 19.86 -25.14 -4.90
CA VAL A 314 19.60 -23.73 -4.62
C VAL A 314 20.90 -22.99 -4.30
N GLN A 315 21.78 -23.59 -3.51
CA GLN A 315 23.10 -23.02 -3.19
C GLN A 315 23.97 -22.79 -4.45
N GLU A 316 23.92 -23.72 -5.38
CA GLU A 316 24.65 -23.60 -6.65
C GLU A 316 24.14 -22.40 -7.45
N HIS A 317 22.82 -22.23 -7.59
CA HIS A 317 22.21 -21.10 -8.30
C HIS A 317 22.44 -19.78 -7.58
N ILE A 318 22.43 -19.73 -6.23
CA ILE A 318 22.84 -18.54 -5.47
C ILE A 318 24.27 -18.13 -5.87
N GLY A 319 25.17 -19.10 -5.96
CA GLY A 319 26.55 -18.84 -6.40
C GLY A 319 26.63 -18.27 -7.82
N TYR A 320 25.83 -18.75 -8.74
CA TYR A 320 25.78 -18.24 -10.11
C TYR A 320 25.19 -16.83 -10.18
N VAL A 321 24.10 -16.56 -9.45
CA VAL A 321 23.51 -15.22 -9.38
C VAL A 321 24.47 -14.21 -8.76
N LYS A 322 25.18 -14.57 -7.67
CA LYS A 322 26.22 -13.70 -7.08
C LYS A 322 27.30 -13.32 -8.08
N LYS A 323 27.81 -14.29 -8.83
CA LYS A 323 28.84 -14.03 -9.87
C LYS A 323 28.28 -13.16 -11.00
N ALA A 324 27.03 -13.37 -11.39
CA ALA A 324 26.41 -12.58 -12.45
C ALA A 324 26.15 -11.13 -12.00
N LEU A 325 25.70 -10.90 -10.76
CA LEU A 325 25.55 -9.58 -10.16
C LEU A 325 26.90 -8.85 -10.08
N GLU A 326 27.96 -9.55 -9.65
CA GLU A 326 29.31 -8.99 -9.58
C GLU A 326 29.83 -8.60 -10.97
N PHE A 327 29.68 -9.48 -11.95
CA PHE A 327 30.09 -9.18 -13.32
C PHE A 327 29.34 -7.97 -13.89
N THR A 328 28.03 -7.89 -13.66
CA THR A 328 27.21 -6.74 -14.09
C THR A 328 27.64 -5.46 -13.40
N TYR A 329 27.98 -5.53 -12.10
CA TYR A 329 28.50 -4.41 -11.33
C TYR A 329 29.81 -3.88 -11.90
N GLU A 330 30.78 -4.74 -12.17
CA GLU A 330 32.06 -4.32 -12.72
C GLU A 330 31.93 -3.70 -14.13
N VAL A 331 31.02 -4.24 -14.96
CA VAL A 331 30.77 -3.69 -16.30
C VAL A 331 30.04 -2.34 -16.21
N CYS A 332 29.02 -2.18 -15.41
CA CYS A 332 28.30 -0.92 -15.25
C CYS A 332 29.21 0.17 -14.66
N LYS A 333 30.08 -0.18 -13.71
CA LYS A 333 31.06 0.73 -13.10
C LYS A 333 31.99 1.41 -14.11
N LEU A 334 32.31 0.74 -15.21
CA LEU A 334 33.18 1.30 -16.27
C LEU A 334 32.51 2.42 -17.06
N VAL A 335 31.19 2.53 -17.00
CA VAL A 335 30.39 3.47 -17.80
C VAL A 335 29.59 4.47 -16.95
N VAL A 336 29.78 4.45 -15.65
CA VAL A 336 29.22 5.45 -14.72
C VAL A 336 29.57 6.86 -15.18
N SER A 337 28.63 7.79 -15.02
CA SER A 337 28.72 9.21 -15.45
C SER A 337 28.70 9.44 -16.97
N ARG A 338 28.41 8.41 -17.78
CA ARG A 338 28.22 8.60 -19.22
C ARG A 338 26.80 9.03 -19.56
N THR A 339 25.81 8.52 -18.81
CA THR A 339 24.40 8.92 -18.92
C THR A 339 23.71 8.80 -17.55
N GLU A 340 22.73 9.66 -17.28
CA GLU A 340 21.94 9.61 -16.04
C GLU A 340 21.20 8.28 -15.88
N SER A 341 20.76 7.70 -17.00
CA SER A 341 20.04 6.42 -17.01
C SER A 341 20.96 5.28 -16.54
N ILE A 342 22.22 5.24 -16.96
CA ILE A 342 23.15 4.20 -16.51
C ILE A 342 23.59 4.41 -15.06
N ASP A 343 23.68 5.65 -14.59
CA ASP A 343 23.98 5.95 -13.20
C ASP A 343 22.88 5.45 -12.28
N ASN A 344 21.61 5.66 -12.65
CA ASN A 344 20.45 5.09 -11.95
C ASN A 344 20.46 3.55 -11.98
N CYS A 345 20.77 2.94 -13.14
CA CYS A 345 20.92 1.49 -13.22
C CYS A 345 22.03 0.96 -12.30
N PHE A 346 23.15 1.68 -12.20
CA PHE A 346 24.25 1.30 -11.32
C PHE A 346 23.87 1.38 -9.85
N GLU A 347 23.19 2.44 -9.40
CA GLU A 347 22.71 2.56 -8.02
C GLU A 347 21.73 1.44 -7.66
N ARG A 348 20.77 1.15 -8.55
CA ARG A 348 19.83 0.02 -8.39
C ARG A 348 20.53 -1.32 -8.29
N LEU A 349 21.56 -1.53 -9.11
CA LEU A 349 22.35 -2.75 -9.09
C LEU A 349 23.10 -2.94 -7.77
N VAL A 350 23.69 -1.86 -7.23
CA VAL A 350 24.35 -1.86 -5.91
C VAL A 350 23.35 -2.25 -4.81
N GLN A 351 22.16 -1.66 -4.83
CA GLN A 351 21.12 -1.99 -3.86
C GLN A 351 20.64 -3.43 -3.98
N LEU A 352 20.38 -3.92 -5.20
CA LEU A 352 19.94 -5.29 -5.44
C LEU A 352 21.00 -6.32 -5.01
N LYS A 353 22.27 -6.04 -5.28
CA LYS A 353 23.39 -6.88 -4.82
C LYS A 353 23.44 -6.94 -3.29
N GLY A 354 23.35 -5.80 -2.61
CA GLY A 354 23.30 -5.74 -1.15
C GLY A 354 22.11 -6.50 -0.57
N LYS A 355 20.90 -6.33 -1.13
CA LYS A 355 19.71 -7.07 -0.72
C LYS A 355 19.85 -8.58 -0.94
N PHE A 356 20.41 -9.01 -2.08
CA PHE A 356 20.65 -10.43 -2.37
C PHE A 356 21.63 -11.04 -1.37
N ASP A 357 22.71 -10.34 -1.04
CA ASP A 357 23.65 -10.81 -0.03
C ASP A 357 23.00 -10.90 1.35
N LYS A 358 22.24 -9.89 1.76
CA LYS A 358 21.58 -9.84 3.07
C LYS A 358 20.57 -10.97 3.26
N VAL A 359 19.69 -11.24 2.28
CA VAL A 359 18.69 -12.32 2.39
C VAL A 359 19.34 -13.71 2.37
N ASN A 360 20.58 -13.86 1.89
CA ASN A 360 21.32 -15.11 1.86
C ASN A 360 22.28 -15.30 3.05
N GLN A 361 22.49 -14.31 3.91
CA GLN A 361 23.37 -14.42 5.08
C GLN A 361 22.75 -15.18 6.26
N ILE A 362 21.50 -15.49 6.30
CA ILE A 362 20.69 -16.32 7.23
C ILE A 362 21.20 -16.38 8.69
N HIS A 363 21.81 -15.33 9.21
CA HIS A 363 22.43 -15.33 10.55
C HIS A 363 21.71 -14.37 11.53
N GLU A 364 20.86 -13.47 11.02
CA GLU A 364 20.20 -12.49 11.87
C GLU A 364 19.11 -13.14 12.71
N THR A 365 19.20 -12.98 14.03
CA THR A 365 18.13 -13.32 14.98
C THR A 365 17.07 -12.21 14.95
N GLY A 366 15.82 -12.55 15.25
CA GLY A 366 14.72 -11.57 15.22
C GLY A 366 14.10 -11.35 13.86
N PHE A 367 14.49 -12.15 12.84
CA PHE A 367 13.93 -12.08 11.50
C PHE A 367 13.38 -13.43 11.03
N SER A 368 12.28 -13.36 10.28
CA SER A 368 11.73 -14.46 9.49
C SER A 368 12.30 -14.41 8.09
N TYR A 369 12.84 -15.52 7.63
CA TYR A 369 13.34 -15.71 6.27
C TYR A 369 12.34 -16.57 5.51
N TRP A 370 11.70 -16.02 4.51
CA TRP A 370 10.73 -16.74 3.72
C TRP A 370 10.83 -16.39 2.23
N PHE A 371 10.21 -17.17 1.38
CA PHE A 371 10.18 -16.94 -0.05
C PHE A 371 8.76 -17.16 -0.58
N ASP A 372 8.46 -16.52 -1.69
CA ASP A 372 7.30 -16.81 -2.52
C ASP A 372 7.70 -16.89 -3.99
N THR A 373 6.93 -17.67 -4.73
CA THR A 373 7.13 -17.83 -6.17
C THR A 373 5.82 -17.65 -6.92
N THR A 374 5.95 -17.20 -8.16
CA THR A 374 4.91 -17.27 -9.19
C THR A 374 5.40 -18.20 -10.30
N LYS A 375 4.62 -18.42 -11.34
CA LYS A 375 5.08 -19.22 -12.50
C LYS A 375 6.39 -18.71 -13.13
N ARG A 376 6.67 -17.40 -13.05
CA ARG A 376 7.82 -16.76 -13.72
C ARG A 376 8.79 -16.07 -12.78
N HIS A 377 8.38 -15.74 -11.57
CA HIS A 377 9.16 -14.94 -10.64
C HIS A 377 9.31 -15.60 -9.29
N PHE A 378 10.31 -15.17 -8.55
CA PHE A 378 10.47 -15.48 -7.13
C PHE A 378 10.84 -14.23 -6.36
N SER A 379 10.51 -14.21 -5.08
CA SER A 379 10.93 -13.19 -4.14
C SER A 379 11.48 -13.84 -2.88
N LEU A 380 12.55 -13.27 -2.33
CA LEU A 380 13.17 -13.67 -1.07
C LEU A 380 12.96 -12.54 -0.07
N HIS A 381 12.50 -12.86 1.13
CA HIS A 381 12.11 -11.89 2.14
C HIS A 381 12.86 -12.11 3.45
N LEU A 382 13.27 -11.01 4.04
CA LEU A 382 13.81 -10.89 5.38
C LEU A 382 12.89 -9.97 6.17
N THR A 383 11.96 -10.53 6.93
CA THR A 383 10.92 -9.78 7.64
C THR A 383 11.21 -9.77 9.14
N PRO A 384 11.23 -8.61 9.81
CA PRO A 384 11.40 -8.57 11.26
C PRO A 384 10.24 -9.30 11.96
N LEU A 385 10.54 -10.06 13.02
CA LEU A 385 9.53 -10.74 13.84
C LEU A 385 8.76 -9.77 14.75
N SER A 386 9.35 -8.62 15.04
CA SER A 386 8.71 -7.53 15.78
C SER A 386 9.03 -6.20 15.10
N ILE A 387 8.03 -5.35 15.00
CA ILE A 387 8.17 -3.97 14.54
C ILE A 387 8.07 -2.97 15.68
N ALA A 388 7.83 -3.46 16.91
CA ALA A 388 7.51 -2.67 18.09
C ALA A 388 8.53 -1.55 18.35
N ASP A 389 9.82 -1.90 18.38
CA ASP A 389 10.88 -0.93 18.67
C ASP A 389 10.95 0.19 17.62
N LYS A 390 10.82 -0.19 16.34
CA LYS A 390 10.88 0.80 15.24
C LYS A 390 9.61 1.64 15.18
N PHE A 391 8.45 0.99 15.10
CA PHE A 391 7.19 1.71 14.96
C PHE A 391 6.84 2.49 16.21
N GLY A 392 7.00 1.89 17.40
CA GLY A 392 6.82 2.58 18.68
C GLY A 392 7.73 3.79 18.82
N GLY A 393 9.01 3.67 18.43
CA GLY A 393 9.94 4.80 18.41
C GLY A 393 9.45 5.97 17.54
N PHE A 394 8.95 5.70 16.34
CA PHE A 394 8.35 6.75 15.49
C PHE A 394 7.12 7.40 16.11
N VAL A 395 6.29 6.60 16.78
CA VAL A 395 5.09 7.12 17.44
C VAL A 395 5.46 8.01 18.64
N ASP A 396 6.44 7.61 19.43
CA ASP A 396 6.89 8.32 20.65
C ASP A 396 7.68 9.60 20.33
N GLU A 397 8.46 9.61 19.24
CA GLU A 397 9.19 10.79 18.78
C GLU A 397 8.28 11.83 18.10
N SER A 398 7.07 11.42 17.72
CA SER A 398 6.11 12.27 17.02
C SER A 398 5.29 13.13 17.97
N ASP A 399 5.15 14.42 17.66
CA ASP A 399 4.23 15.35 18.38
C ASP A 399 2.76 15.22 17.89
N SER A 400 2.43 14.13 17.21
CA SER A 400 1.12 13.88 16.61
C SER A 400 0.21 13.03 17.49
N SER A 401 -1.10 13.15 17.28
CA SER A 401 -2.08 12.19 17.81
C SER A 401 -2.18 10.99 16.86
N TRP A 402 -2.11 9.77 17.38
CA TRP A 402 -2.17 8.54 16.62
C TRP A 402 -3.45 7.78 16.95
N ILE A 403 -4.31 7.57 15.95
CA ILE A 403 -5.62 6.96 16.13
C ILE A 403 -5.70 5.70 15.26
N PHE A 404 -5.90 4.56 15.89
CA PHE A 404 -6.02 3.26 15.25
C PHE A 404 -7.46 2.79 15.36
N THR A 405 -8.13 2.54 14.26
CA THR A 405 -9.52 2.08 14.25
C THR A 405 -9.70 0.85 13.37
N SER A 406 -10.38 -0.14 13.89
CA SER A 406 -10.68 -1.37 13.15
C SER A 406 -11.97 -2.02 13.66
N ALA A 407 -12.47 -3.01 12.92
CA ALA A 407 -13.57 -3.86 13.37
C ALA A 407 -13.11 -4.92 14.38
N THR A 408 -11.84 -5.35 14.30
CA THR A 408 -11.29 -6.48 15.07
C THR A 408 -9.81 -6.25 15.35
N VAL A 409 -9.44 -5.87 16.56
CA VAL A 409 -8.06 -5.72 17.04
C VAL A 409 -7.87 -6.23 18.46
N SER A 410 -8.96 -6.45 19.21
CA SER A 410 -8.89 -7.05 20.54
C SER A 410 -9.03 -8.58 20.47
N VAL A 411 -8.42 -9.26 21.42
CA VAL A 411 -8.59 -10.68 21.70
C VAL A 411 -9.11 -10.79 23.14
N ASP A 412 -10.25 -11.44 23.33
CA ASP A 412 -10.92 -11.54 24.65
C ASP A 412 -11.12 -10.17 25.35
N GLU A 413 -11.49 -9.15 24.54
CA GLU A 413 -11.67 -7.76 24.97
C GLU A 413 -10.36 -7.05 25.43
N GLU A 414 -9.19 -7.66 25.22
CA GLU A 414 -7.89 -7.08 25.53
C GLU A 414 -7.13 -6.65 24.25
N PHE A 415 -6.43 -5.53 24.33
CA PHE A 415 -5.65 -4.95 23.23
C PHE A 415 -4.15 -5.25 23.35
N SER A 416 -3.71 -5.89 24.42
CA SER A 416 -2.31 -6.12 24.75
C SER A 416 -1.51 -6.75 23.60
N HIS A 417 -2.10 -7.74 22.91
CA HIS A 417 -1.47 -8.36 21.76
C HIS A 417 -1.19 -7.36 20.62
N TYR A 418 -2.18 -6.54 20.27
CA TYR A 418 -2.06 -5.57 19.19
C TYR A 418 -1.10 -4.41 19.56
N THR A 419 -1.25 -3.86 20.76
CA THR A 419 -0.41 -2.73 21.22
C THR A 419 1.05 -3.13 21.38
N SER A 420 1.34 -4.33 21.89
CA SER A 420 2.71 -4.84 21.98
C SER A 420 3.34 -5.15 20.62
N GLN A 421 2.57 -5.60 19.63
CA GLN A 421 3.09 -5.77 18.27
C GLN A 421 3.56 -4.46 17.65
N LEU A 422 2.91 -3.35 18.00
CA LEU A 422 3.21 -2.02 17.48
C LEU A 422 4.14 -1.20 18.41
N GLY A 423 4.41 -1.65 19.63
CA GLY A 423 5.19 -0.89 20.61
C GLY A 423 4.46 0.36 21.13
N ILE A 424 3.13 0.28 21.30
CA ILE A 424 2.27 1.39 21.75
C ILE A 424 1.45 0.98 22.98
N GLU A 425 2.10 0.38 23.98
CA GLU A 425 1.45 -0.16 25.16
C GLU A 425 0.71 0.90 26.00
N GLU A 426 1.16 2.15 25.96
CA GLU A 426 0.54 3.28 26.65
C GLU A 426 -0.70 3.85 25.93
N ALA A 427 -1.07 3.30 24.79
CA ALA A 427 -2.22 3.77 24.01
C ALA A 427 -3.52 3.60 24.82
N ARG A 428 -4.37 4.63 24.77
CA ARG A 428 -5.75 4.52 25.25
C ARG A 428 -6.50 3.51 24.42
N THR A 429 -7.31 2.66 25.02
CA THR A 429 -8.08 1.63 24.33
C THR A 429 -9.57 1.80 24.53
N LYS A 430 -10.37 1.43 23.53
CA LYS A 430 -11.82 1.48 23.62
C LYS A 430 -12.50 0.44 22.74
N ILE A 431 -13.38 -0.37 23.35
CA ILE A 431 -14.27 -1.28 22.62
C ILE A 431 -15.64 -0.64 22.54
N LEU A 432 -16.20 -0.66 21.35
CA LEU A 432 -17.57 -0.18 21.08
C LEU A 432 -18.45 -1.33 20.64
N GLY A 433 -19.57 -1.48 21.29
CA GLY A 433 -20.56 -2.50 20.95
C GLY A 433 -21.13 -2.34 19.54
N SER A 434 -21.52 -3.45 18.95
CA SER A 434 -22.21 -3.44 17.66
C SER A 434 -23.58 -2.77 17.77
N PRO A 435 -23.99 -1.93 16.78
CA PRO A 435 -25.33 -1.38 16.73
C PRO A 435 -26.39 -2.41 16.27
N PHE A 436 -25.96 -3.60 15.86
CA PHE A 436 -26.84 -4.63 15.33
C PHE A 436 -27.27 -5.62 16.40
N ASN A 437 -28.56 -6.01 16.36
CA ASN A 437 -29.07 -7.11 17.16
C ASN A 437 -28.88 -8.43 16.41
N TYR A 438 -27.70 -9.03 16.54
CA TYR A 438 -27.37 -10.28 15.85
C TYR A 438 -28.32 -11.42 16.16
N LYS A 439 -28.86 -11.48 17.37
CA LYS A 439 -29.86 -12.51 17.73
C LYS A 439 -31.15 -12.47 16.89
N GLN A 440 -31.48 -11.29 16.35
CA GLN A 440 -32.64 -11.10 15.50
C GLN A 440 -32.31 -10.99 14.00
N GLN A 441 -31.09 -10.59 13.67
CA GLN A 441 -30.70 -10.23 12.32
C GLN A 441 -29.75 -11.23 11.66
N ALA A 442 -29.18 -12.16 12.42
CA ALA A 442 -28.23 -13.14 11.92
C ALA A 442 -28.64 -14.56 12.31
N LEU A 443 -28.37 -15.52 11.43
CA LEU A 443 -28.53 -16.94 11.69
C LEU A 443 -27.14 -17.60 11.43
N PHE A 444 -26.57 -18.19 12.48
CA PHE A 444 -25.35 -18.97 12.37
C PHE A 444 -25.71 -20.45 12.18
N CYS A 445 -25.31 -21.03 11.04
CA CYS A 445 -25.58 -22.40 10.70
C CYS A 445 -24.30 -23.20 10.59
N VAL A 446 -24.21 -24.31 11.31
CA VAL A 446 -23.10 -25.28 11.21
C VAL A 446 -23.67 -26.60 10.70
N PRO A 447 -23.37 -27.00 9.47
CA PRO A 447 -23.84 -28.30 8.93
C PRO A 447 -23.14 -29.45 9.65
N ARG A 448 -23.91 -30.48 10.02
CA ARG A 448 -23.37 -31.62 10.82
C ARG A 448 -22.47 -32.57 10.04
N TYR A 449 -22.72 -32.77 8.79
CA TYR A 449 -22.02 -33.76 7.95
C TYR A 449 -21.45 -33.09 6.72
N PHE A 450 -20.73 -32.00 6.95
CA PHE A 450 -20.07 -31.29 5.86
C PHE A 450 -18.74 -31.98 5.52
N PRO A 451 -18.37 -32.12 4.22
CA PRO A 451 -17.08 -32.65 3.84
C PRO A 451 -15.91 -31.81 4.40
N GLU A 452 -14.74 -32.44 4.52
CA GLU A 452 -13.53 -31.74 4.94
C GLU A 452 -13.27 -30.50 4.05
N PRO A 453 -12.83 -29.36 4.61
CA PRO A 453 -12.69 -28.09 3.85
C PRO A 453 -11.81 -28.20 2.60
N ASN A 454 -10.83 -29.10 2.61
CA ASN A 454 -9.89 -29.34 1.49
C ASN A 454 -10.42 -30.37 0.46
N ASP A 455 -11.57 -30.99 0.71
CA ASP A 455 -12.18 -31.92 -0.25
C ASP A 455 -12.92 -31.14 -1.35
N LYS A 456 -12.78 -31.59 -2.60
CA LYS A 456 -13.55 -31.05 -3.73
C LYS A 456 -15.06 -31.14 -3.53
N ALA A 457 -15.52 -32.14 -2.79
CA ALA A 457 -16.92 -32.32 -2.42
C ALA A 457 -17.43 -31.20 -1.52
N ALA A 458 -16.57 -30.52 -0.74
CA ALA A 458 -16.96 -29.40 0.11
C ALA A 458 -17.49 -28.20 -0.69
N VAL A 459 -16.84 -27.90 -1.83
CA VAL A 459 -17.28 -26.79 -2.71
C VAL A 459 -18.67 -27.07 -3.30
N VAL A 460 -18.91 -28.31 -3.71
CA VAL A 460 -20.21 -28.73 -4.28
C VAL A 460 -21.29 -28.66 -3.23
N ALA A 461 -21.04 -29.21 -2.03
CA ALA A 461 -21.99 -29.18 -0.91
C ALA A 461 -22.31 -27.74 -0.48
N LEU A 462 -21.30 -26.86 -0.42
CA LEU A 462 -21.49 -25.45 -0.12
C LEU A 462 -22.35 -24.74 -1.17
N ALA A 463 -22.11 -25.02 -2.45
CA ALA A 463 -22.86 -24.42 -3.56
C ALA A 463 -24.34 -24.86 -3.52
N GLU A 464 -24.62 -26.13 -3.25
CA GLU A 464 -26.00 -26.65 -3.13
C GLU A 464 -26.74 -26.01 -1.95
N MET A 465 -26.10 -25.97 -0.78
CA MET A 465 -26.69 -25.33 0.41
C MET A 465 -26.93 -23.82 0.19
N THR A 466 -25.98 -23.13 -0.44
CA THR A 466 -26.11 -21.72 -0.80
C THR A 466 -27.28 -21.49 -1.75
N LYS A 467 -27.44 -22.35 -2.77
CA LYS A 467 -28.56 -22.31 -3.72
C LYS A 467 -29.91 -22.41 -3.01
N GLU A 468 -30.04 -23.34 -2.07
CA GLU A 468 -31.27 -23.49 -1.29
C GLU A 468 -31.61 -22.23 -0.47
N LEU A 469 -30.60 -21.62 0.17
CA LEU A 469 -30.75 -20.38 0.93
C LEU A 469 -31.12 -19.20 0.02
N VAL A 470 -30.54 -19.08 -1.16
CA VAL A 470 -30.90 -18.04 -2.14
C VAL A 470 -32.33 -18.21 -2.64
N ILE A 471 -32.78 -19.46 -2.89
CA ILE A 471 -34.16 -19.75 -3.27
C ILE A 471 -35.14 -19.39 -2.12
N ALA A 472 -34.82 -19.78 -0.88
CA ALA A 472 -35.64 -19.48 0.29
C ALA A 472 -35.74 -17.96 0.51
N SER A 473 -34.71 -17.19 0.26
CA SER A 473 -34.69 -15.72 0.34
C SER A 473 -35.36 -15.02 -0.85
N LYS A 474 -35.87 -15.76 -1.83
CA LYS A 474 -36.44 -15.25 -3.10
C LYS A 474 -35.46 -14.36 -3.87
N GLY A 475 -34.19 -14.73 -3.90
CA GLY A 475 -33.12 -14.00 -4.58
C GLY A 475 -32.66 -12.73 -3.86
N ARG A 476 -33.12 -12.45 -2.65
CA ARG A 476 -32.65 -11.32 -1.83
C ARG A 476 -31.42 -11.72 -1.03
N ALA A 477 -30.44 -12.23 -1.71
CA ALA A 477 -29.21 -12.75 -1.10
C ALA A 477 -28.00 -12.17 -1.82
N PHE A 478 -26.96 -11.90 -1.04
CA PHE A 478 -25.64 -11.58 -1.51
C PHE A 478 -24.69 -12.65 -0.92
N VAL A 479 -23.95 -13.32 -1.78
CA VAL A 479 -23.00 -14.38 -1.41
C VAL A 479 -21.60 -13.80 -1.46
N LEU A 480 -20.89 -13.88 -0.35
CA LEU A 480 -19.53 -13.36 -0.20
C LEU A 480 -18.51 -14.50 -0.27
#